data_d3b86b5c9ecdd66135a74163a36f314d
#
_entry.id   d3b86b5c9ecdd66135a74163a36f314d
#
_cell.length_a   1.000
_cell.length_b   1.000
_cell.length_c   1.000
_cell.angle_alpha   90.00
_cell.angle_beta   90.00
_cell.angle_gamma   90.00
#
_symmetry.space_group_name_H-M   'P 1'
#
loop_
_entity.id
_entity.type
_entity.pdbx_description
1 polymer ?
#
loop_
_entity_poly.entity_id
_entity_poly.type
_entity_poly.pdbx_seq_one_letter_code
_entity_poly.pdbx_strand_id
1 'polypeptide(L)'
;MLKRNENDMAGGTGRGMLPKLLRYEFRATARLYLPLYLVVLVFGLIGRFSIHGVPWEVVSGSNKVGLWASVRPAAEGFWGEVLAALTSLVIVAYVLGVLGAFVVHFIITIQRFWKNLMGDEGYLMFTLPVSSRQLLWSKAIPAFVWRIGTVITVAVSVLLLCWTPAATQSLLRVFREYASPEGLFLMEQWFPRFFQPFFWLLFPIVTVIDAFSGLFMLYAAMAIGHTVRRHKIWASIGAYFAISMVIGMATSILTSALLPGMTRGFQQLPEEFVTQAEMLRFADVVGELINGTMLLSLVISAVSLVALYLLAQYLLDTQLNLE
;
A
#
# COMPACT_ATOMS: atom_id res chain seq x y z
N MET A 1 16.31 14.67 -54.83
CA MET A 1 16.75 13.47 -54.13
C MET A 1 17.18 13.87 -52.70
N LEU A 2 16.71 13.14 -51.64
CA LEU A 2 16.88 13.35 -50.19
C LEU A 2 15.83 14.22 -49.47
N LYS A 3 14.57 13.77 -49.48
CA LYS A 3 13.67 13.84 -48.36
C LYS A 3 13.91 12.55 -47.51
N ARG A 4 14.90 12.56 -46.66
CA ARG A 4 15.13 11.46 -45.71
C ARG A 4 14.16 11.65 -44.57
N ASN A 5 13.33 10.64 -44.34
CA ASN A 5 12.24 10.56 -43.37
C ASN A 5 12.63 11.13 -42.00
N GLU A 6 12.11 12.30 -41.63
CA GLU A 6 12.15 12.85 -40.25
C GLU A 6 11.41 11.93 -39.27
N ASN A 7 10.49 11.09 -39.75
CA ASN A 7 9.76 10.13 -38.93
C ASN A 7 10.60 8.95 -38.41
N ASP A 8 11.70 8.60 -39.11
CA ASP A 8 12.57 7.49 -38.67
C ASP A 8 13.58 7.90 -37.59
N MET A 9 13.88 9.20 -37.45
CA MET A 9 14.79 9.67 -36.41
C MET A 9 14.06 9.89 -35.07
N ALA A 10 12.78 10.21 -35.08
CA ALA A 10 11.98 10.38 -33.87
C ALA A 10 11.58 9.05 -33.21
N GLY A 11 11.44 7.97 -34.00
CA GLY A 11 11.02 6.65 -33.50
C GLY A 11 12.14 5.79 -32.89
N GLY A 12 13.38 5.98 -33.30
CA GLY A 12 14.50 5.11 -32.93
C GLY A 12 15.25 5.50 -31.64
N THR A 13 15.33 6.79 -31.33
CA THR A 13 16.07 7.30 -30.17
C THR A 13 15.26 7.26 -28.88
N GLY A 14 13.94 7.41 -28.93
CA GLY A 14 13.09 7.43 -27.76
C GLY A 14 12.89 6.07 -27.06
N ARG A 15 12.85 4.97 -27.81
CA ARG A 15 12.60 3.62 -27.26
C ARG A 15 13.71 3.07 -26.34
N GLY A 16 14.95 3.53 -26.50
CA GLY A 16 16.08 3.12 -25.66
C GLY A 16 16.34 3.97 -24.42
N MET A 17 15.64 5.10 -24.23
CA MET A 17 15.91 6.05 -23.14
C MET A 17 15.22 5.68 -21.84
N LEU A 18 13.98 5.19 -21.87
CA LEU A 18 13.24 4.81 -20.66
C LEU A 18 13.99 3.78 -19.77
N PRO A 19 14.55 2.69 -20.30
CA PRO A 19 15.33 1.74 -19.48
C PRO A 19 16.56 2.37 -18.82
N LYS A 20 17.23 3.31 -19.51
CA LYS A 20 18.38 4.02 -18.94
C LYS A 20 17.95 4.94 -17.79
N LEU A 21 16.83 5.67 -17.95
CA LEU A 21 16.25 6.49 -16.90
C LEU A 21 15.83 5.66 -15.69
N LEU A 22 15.16 4.52 -15.92
CA LEU A 22 14.76 3.60 -14.85
C LEU A 22 15.98 3.08 -14.09
N ARG A 23 17.02 2.61 -14.79
CA ARG A 23 18.25 2.13 -14.16
C ARG A 23 18.92 3.19 -13.28
N TYR A 24 18.96 4.42 -13.76
CA TYR A 24 19.50 5.56 -13.00
C TYR A 24 18.68 5.80 -11.73
N GLU A 25 17.35 5.87 -11.85
CA GLU A 25 16.45 6.10 -10.72
C GLU A 25 16.53 4.99 -9.68
N PHE A 26 16.50 3.73 -10.11
CA PHE A 26 16.67 2.60 -9.20
C PHE A 26 17.99 2.65 -8.43
N ARG A 27 19.08 2.94 -9.12
CA ARG A 27 20.40 3.03 -8.47
C ARG A 27 20.50 4.19 -7.48
N ALA A 28 19.90 5.31 -7.83
CA ALA A 28 19.89 6.50 -6.97
C ALA A 28 19.02 6.31 -5.73
N THR A 29 17.86 5.65 -5.85
CA THR A 29 16.92 5.41 -4.75
C THR A 29 17.31 4.22 -3.89
N ALA A 30 17.93 3.18 -4.46
CA ALA A 30 18.39 2.01 -3.71
C ALA A 30 19.31 2.36 -2.53
N ARG A 31 20.16 3.38 -2.69
CA ARG A 31 21.05 3.85 -1.62
C ARG A 31 20.31 4.38 -0.39
N LEU A 32 19.04 4.79 -0.55
CA LEU A 32 18.19 5.29 0.54
C LEU A 32 17.32 4.17 1.12
N TYR A 33 16.74 3.33 0.26
CA TYR A 33 15.82 2.28 0.67
C TYR A 33 16.53 1.09 1.33
N LEU A 34 17.68 0.65 0.83
CA LEU A 34 18.37 -0.52 1.36
C LEU A 34 18.79 -0.37 2.83
N PRO A 35 19.43 0.76 3.25
CA PRO A 35 19.73 0.97 4.67
C PRO A 35 18.46 1.05 5.53
N LEU A 36 17.39 1.70 5.03
CA LEU A 36 16.11 1.80 5.73
C LEU A 36 15.52 0.41 5.99
N TYR A 37 15.50 -0.46 4.97
CA TYR A 37 15.00 -1.83 5.11
C TYR A 37 15.83 -2.65 6.08
N LEU A 38 17.15 -2.50 6.05
CA LEU A 38 18.04 -3.15 7.00
C LEU A 38 17.71 -2.74 8.44
N VAL A 39 17.50 -1.45 8.68
CA VAL A 39 17.13 -0.92 10.01
C VAL A 39 15.81 -1.54 10.50
N VAL A 40 14.77 -1.56 9.65
CA VAL A 40 13.47 -2.16 10.02
C VAL A 40 13.61 -3.65 10.35
N LEU A 41 14.37 -4.40 9.57
CA LEU A 41 14.61 -5.83 9.82
C LEU A 41 15.41 -6.08 11.11
N VAL A 42 16.43 -5.26 11.35
CA VAL A 42 17.25 -5.35 12.60
C VAL A 42 16.39 -5.06 13.82
N PHE A 43 15.56 -4.01 13.80
CA PHE A 43 14.63 -3.73 14.89
C PHE A 43 13.59 -4.85 15.07
N GLY A 44 13.11 -5.46 13.99
CA GLY A 44 12.26 -6.64 14.06
C GLY A 44 12.94 -7.83 14.77
N LEU A 45 14.21 -8.08 14.45
CA LEU A 45 15.01 -9.13 15.13
C LEU A 45 15.27 -8.81 16.60
N ILE A 46 15.67 -7.57 16.92
CA ILE A 46 15.88 -7.14 18.31
C ILE A 46 14.56 -7.28 19.09
N GLY A 47 13.45 -6.83 18.52
CA GLY A 47 12.12 -6.97 19.11
C GLY A 47 11.76 -8.42 19.41
N ARG A 48 12.08 -9.34 18.47
CA ARG A 48 11.90 -10.78 18.66
C ARG A 48 12.63 -11.27 19.91
N PHE A 49 13.93 -10.98 20.04
CA PHE A 49 14.72 -11.40 21.20
C PHE A 49 14.22 -10.77 22.50
N SER A 50 13.78 -9.51 22.45
CA SER A 50 13.24 -8.81 23.62
C SER A 50 11.90 -9.38 24.08
N ILE A 51 10.99 -9.71 23.15
CA ILE A 51 9.67 -10.25 23.49
C ILE A 51 9.76 -11.71 23.95
N HIS A 52 10.60 -12.54 23.31
CA HIS A 52 10.66 -13.97 23.59
C HIS A 52 11.74 -14.35 24.59
N GLY A 53 12.68 -13.46 24.90
CA GLY A 53 13.69 -13.65 25.93
C GLY A 53 13.18 -13.35 27.33
N VAL A 54 12.03 -12.71 27.47
CA VAL A 54 11.41 -12.38 28.76
C VAL A 54 10.12 -13.18 28.90
N PRO A 55 9.91 -13.97 29.95
CA PRO A 55 8.62 -14.60 30.21
C PRO A 55 7.58 -13.52 30.53
N TRP A 56 6.46 -13.54 29.85
CA TRP A 56 5.36 -12.62 30.03
C TRP A 56 4.15 -13.30 30.65
N GLU A 57 3.61 -12.71 31.71
CA GLU A 57 2.35 -13.12 32.30
C GLU A 57 1.25 -12.16 31.93
N VAL A 58 0.12 -12.72 31.45
CA VAL A 58 -1.10 -11.94 31.21
C VAL A 58 -1.83 -11.82 32.54
N VAL A 59 -1.72 -10.68 33.19
CA VAL A 59 -2.52 -10.39 34.37
C VAL A 59 -3.92 -10.02 33.94
N SER A 60 -4.81 -11.00 33.93
CA SER A 60 -6.24 -10.79 33.72
C SER A 60 -6.82 -10.17 34.99
N GLY A 61 -6.92 -8.85 35.00
CA GLY A 61 -7.62 -8.12 36.07
C GLY A 61 -9.12 -8.44 36.02
N SER A 62 -9.64 -8.95 37.13
CA SER A 62 -11.04 -9.33 37.34
C SER A 62 -12.03 -8.15 37.34
N ASN A 63 -11.74 -7.03 36.73
CA ASN A 63 -12.65 -5.89 36.67
C ASN A 63 -13.29 -5.77 35.29
N LYS A 64 -14.59 -5.80 35.27
CA LYS A 64 -15.58 -5.92 34.19
C LYS A 64 -15.54 -4.86 33.08
N VAL A 65 -14.53 -4.04 32.95
CA VAL A 65 -14.39 -3.02 31.92
C VAL A 65 -12.91 -2.92 31.55
N GLY A 66 -12.48 -3.63 30.52
CA GLY A 66 -11.13 -3.39 30.08
C GLY A 66 -10.70 -4.25 28.92
N LEU A 67 -10.76 -3.70 27.74
CA LEU A 67 -10.11 -4.17 26.50
C LEU A 67 -8.56 -4.19 26.61
N TRP A 68 -7.98 -3.95 27.81
CA TRP A 68 -6.55 -3.86 28.05
C TRP A 68 -6.12 -4.90 29.09
N ALA A 69 -5.71 -6.06 28.63
CA ALA A 69 -4.94 -6.97 29.44
C ALA A 69 -3.57 -6.32 29.68
N SER A 70 -3.22 -6.04 30.93
CA SER A 70 -1.87 -5.59 31.27
C SER A 70 -0.93 -6.78 31.18
N VAL A 71 -0.08 -6.79 30.17
CA VAL A 71 1.00 -7.77 30.03
C VAL A 71 2.15 -7.31 30.90
N ARG A 72 2.52 -8.09 31.92
CA ARG A 72 3.67 -7.81 32.79
C ARG A 72 4.75 -8.89 32.60
N PRO A 73 6.04 -8.53 32.70
CA PRO A 73 7.08 -9.55 32.72
C PRO A 73 6.95 -10.37 33.98
N ALA A 74 7.12 -11.68 33.88
CA ALA A 74 7.08 -12.62 35.00
C ALA A 74 8.31 -12.52 35.92
N ALA A 75 9.33 -11.74 35.53
CA ALA A 75 10.51 -11.52 36.34
C ALA A 75 10.18 -10.55 37.48
N GLU A 76 10.18 -11.04 38.70
CA GLU A 76 9.99 -10.22 39.90
C GLU A 76 11.24 -9.43 40.24
N GLY A 77 11.06 -8.23 40.83
CA GLY A 77 12.13 -7.37 41.32
C GLY A 77 12.65 -6.35 40.29
N PHE A 78 13.64 -5.57 40.73
CA PHE A 78 14.23 -4.45 39.99
C PHE A 78 14.67 -4.82 38.57
N TRP A 79 15.30 -5.96 38.37
CA TRP A 79 15.77 -6.40 37.05
C TRP A 79 14.61 -6.77 36.13
N GLY A 80 13.50 -7.31 36.65
CA GLY A 80 12.29 -7.57 35.87
C GLY A 80 11.67 -6.30 35.34
N GLU A 81 11.56 -5.26 36.16
CA GLU A 81 11.05 -3.96 35.77
C GLU A 81 11.93 -3.29 34.70
N VAL A 82 13.24 -3.37 34.84
CA VAL A 82 14.21 -2.84 33.88
C VAL A 82 14.08 -3.56 32.53
N LEU A 83 14.01 -4.89 32.53
CA LEU A 83 13.81 -5.66 31.28
C LEU A 83 12.48 -5.35 30.62
N ALA A 84 11.41 -5.18 31.38
CA ALA A 84 10.12 -4.78 30.87
C ALA A 84 10.15 -3.39 30.19
N ALA A 85 10.80 -2.44 30.87
CA ALA A 85 10.96 -1.09 30.33
C ALA A 85 11.76 -1.09 29.02
N LEU A 86 12.88 -1.83 28.99
CA LEU A 86 13.69 -1.99 27.78
C LEU A 86 12.93 -2.65 26.64
N THR A 87 12.19 -3.71 26.91
CA THR A 87 11.37 -4.39 25.90
C THR A 87 10.28 -3.48 25.36
N SER A 88 9.60 -2.74 26.23
CA SER A 88 8.59 -1.76 25.82
C SER A 88 9.19 -0.66 24.93
N LEU A 89 10.39 -0.17 25.28
CA LEU A 89 11.12 0.80 24.46
C LEU A 89 11.46 0.24 23.07
N VAL A 90 11.93 -1.01 23.01
CA VAL A 90 12.24 -1.67 21.72
C VAL A 90 10.98 -1.83 20.86
N ILE A 91 9.84 -2.21 21.45
CA ILE A 91 8.58 -2.34 20.73
C ILE A 91 8.14 -0.98 20.16
N VAL A 92 8.18 0.07 20.99
CA VAL A 92 7.85 1.43 20.56
C VAL A 92 8.79 1.88 19.43
N ALA A 93 10.09 1.67 19.57
CA ALA A 93 11.07 1.99 18.55
C ALA A 93 10.83 1.21 17.24
N TYR A 94 10.44 -0.06 17.34
CA TYR A 94 10.06 -0.86 16.18
C TYR A 94 8.82 -0.30 15.46
N VAL A 95 7.75 0.00 16.21
CA VAL A 95 6.52 0.59 15.63
C VAL A 95 6.84 1.92 14.96
N LEU A 96 7.62 2.79 15.62
CA LEU A 96 8.07 4.06 15.02
C LEU A 96 8.95 3.83 13.80
N GLY A 97 9.79 2.81 13.80
CA GLY A 97 10.62 2.41 12.65
C GLY A 97 9.78 1.97 11.45
N VAL A 98 8.74 1.17 11.68
CA VAL A 98 7.79 0.75 10.64
C VAL A 98 7.01 1.95 10.08
N LEU A 99 6.44 2.79 10.94
CA LEU A 99 5.77 4.03 10.52
C LEU A 99 6.74 4.94 9.76
N GLY A 100 7.96 5.09 10.29
CA GLY A 100 9.04 5.84 9.65
C GLY A 100 9.36 5.34 8.25
N ALA A 101 9.36 4.03 8.02
CA ALA A 101 9.62 3.46 6.70
C ALA A 101 8.58 3.90 5.67
N PHE A 102 7.29 3.94 6.02
CA PHE A 102 6.24 4.46 5.13
C PHE A 102 6.36 5.96 4.92
N VAL A 103 6.64 6.72 5.97
CA VAL A 103 6.85 8.19 5.87
C VAL A 103 8.04 8.51 4.99
N VAL A 104 9.17 7.83 5.18
CA VAL A 104 10.37 8.01 4.35
C VAL A 104 10.11 7.63 2.91
N HIS A 105 9.39 6.51 2.65
CA HIS A 105 8.96 6.14 1.30
C HIS A 105 8.15 7.28 0.64
N PHE A 106 7.18 7.84 1.36
CA PHE A 106 6.34 8.94 0.88
C PHE A 106 7.18 10.20 0.58
N ILE A 107 8.07 10.57 1.50
CA ILE A 107 8.97 11.72 1.33
C ILE A 107 9.89 11.52 0.12
N ILE A 108 10.52 10.36 -0.05
CA ILE A 108 11.40 10.08 -1.19
C ILE A 108 10.61 10.19 -2.50
N THR A 109 9.38 9.63 -2.55
CA THR A 109 8.51 9.70 -3.73
C THR A 109 8.22 11.14 -4.13
N ILE A 110 7.86 12.00 -3.16
CA ILE A 110 7.61 13.43 -3.39
C ILE A 110 8.90 14.15 -3.82
N GLN A 111 10.00 13.98 -3.08
CA GLN A 111 11.27 14.65 -3.36
C GLN A 111 11.80 14.33 -4.75
N ARG A 112 11.70 13.07 -5.18
CA ARG A 112 12.15 12.64 -6.51
C ARG A 112 11.35 13.26 -7.63
N PHE A 113 10.04 13.37 -7.46
CA PHE A 113 9.20 14.03 -8.44
C PHE A 113 9.45 15.55 -8.44
N TRP A 114 9.39 16.17 -7.26
CA TRP A 114 9.52 17.61 -7.11
C TRP A 114 10.89 18.12 -7.58
N LYS A 115 11.97 17.53 -7.06
CA LYS A 115 13.33 18.01 -7.35
C LYS A 115 13.71 17.81 -8.82
N ASN A 116 13.35 16.66 -9.39
CA ASN A 116 13.80 16.31 -10.73
C ASN A 116 12.92 16.85 -11.86
N LEU A 117 11.64 17.17 -11.59
CA LEU A 117 10.72 17.63 -12.63
C LEU A 117 10.26 19.08 -12.41
N MET A 118 10.17 19.53 -11.15
CA MET A 118 9.63 20.85 -10.81
C MET A 118 10.69 21.81 -10.25
N GLY A 119 11.86 21.30 -9.88
CA GLY A 119 12.98 22.09 -9.38
C GLY A 119 13.97 22.45 -10.48
N ASP A 120 15.12 23.04 -10.07
CA ASP A 120 16.18 23.51 -10.97
C ASP A 120 16.77 22.38 -11.86
N GLU A 121 16.73 21.12 -11.40
CA GLU A 121 17.12 19.96 -12.18
C GLU A 121 16.13 19.66 -13.33
N GLY A 122 14.88 20.16 -13.23
CA GLY A 122 13.84 19.95 -14.23
C GLY A 122 14.25 20.50 -15.60
N TYR A 123 14.88 21.67 -15.65
CA TYR A 123 15.39 22.23 -16.89
C TYR A 123 16.28 21.25 -17.68
N LEU A 124 17.20 20.58 -16.98
CA LEU A 124 18.08 19.58 -17.60
C LEU A 124 17.31 18.33 -18.07
N MET A 125 16.25 17.95 -17.35
CA MET A 125 15.41 16.79 -17.73
C MET A 125 14.57 17.07 -18.97
N PHE A 126 14.12 18.30 -19.18
CA PHE A 126 13.35 18.70 -20.37
C PHE A 126 14.22 18.99 -21.60
N THR A 127 15.55 19.20 -21.43
CA THR A 127 16.49 19.27 -22.57
C THR A 127 16.85 17.89 -23.14
N LEU A 128 16.54 16.80 -22.41
CA LEU A 128 16.72 15.45 -22.93
C LEU A 128 15.70 15.15 -24.04
N PRO A 129 16.05 14.42 -25.10
CA PRO A 129 15.14 14.04 -26.18
C PRO A 129 14.21 12.90 -25.73
N VAL A 130 13.39 13.15 -24.70
CA VAL A 130 12.44 12.21 -24.09
C VAL A 130 11.06 12.86 -23.99
N SER A 131 10.00 12.06 -24.15
CA SER A 131 8.63 12.57 -23.95
C SER A 131 8.28 12.71 -22.48
N SER A 132 7.36 13.64 -22.16
CA SER A 132 6.83 13.82 -20.78
C SER A 132 6.24 12.53 -20.22
N ARG A 133 5.68 11.66 -21.08
CA ARG A 133 5.22 10.31 -20.71
C ARG A 133 6.35 9.45 -20.16
N GLN A 134 7.51 9.43 -20.84
CA GLN A 134 8.67 8.65 -20.40
C GLN A 134 9.23 9.20 -19.08
N LEU A 135 9.21 10.52 -18.91
CA LEU A 135 9.63 11.15 -17.66
C LEU A 135 8.71 10.75 -16.51
N LEU A 136 7.37 10.82 -16.68
CA LEU A 136 6.41 10.39 -15.67
C LEU A 136 6.59 8.93 -15.26
N TRP A 137 6.64 8.02 -16.25
CA TRP A 137 6.81 6.60 -15.97
C TRP A 137 8.17 6.24 -15.39
N SER A 138 9.21 6.99 -15.74
CA SER A 138 10.54 6.80 -15.14
C SER A 138 10.56 7.05 -13.63
N LYS A 139 9.64 7.86 -13.10
CA LYS A 139 9.47 8.13 -11.67
C LYS A 139 8.42 7.21 -11.03
N ALA A 140 7.31 6.95 -11.73
CA ALA A 140 6.21 6.15 -11.20
C ALA A 140 6.59 4.67 -10.99
N ILE A 141 7.31 4.05 -11.95
CA ILE A 141 7.69 2.64 -11.84
C ILE A 141 8.63 2.37 -10.66
N PRO A 142 9.76 3.12 -10.47
CA PRO A 142 10.59 2.94 -9.29
C PRO A 142 9.86 3.20 -7.97
N ALA A 143 9.00 4.23 -7.89
CA ALA A 143 8.21 4.52 -6.70
C ALA A 143 7.29 3.34 -6.36
N PHE A 144 6.62 2.76 -7.35
CA PHE A 144 5.77 1.58 -7.16
C PHE A 144 6.57 0.34 -6.70
N VAL A 145 7.71 0.06 -7.33
CA VAL A 145 8.55 -1.10 -6.95
C VAL A 145 9.08 -0.95 -5.53
N TRP A 146 9.53 0.25 -5.13
CA TRP A 146 9.97 0.51 -3.75
C TRP A 146 8.81 0.47 -2.75
N ARG A 147 7.59 0.87 -3.14
CA ARG A 147 6.39 0.68 -2.31
C ARG A 147 6.16 -0.80 -1.99
N ILE A 148 6.21 -1.67 -3.02
CA ILE A 148 6.13 -3.12 -2.82
C ILE A 148 7.27 -3.60 -1.91
N GLY A 149 8.51 -3.15 -2.16
CA GLY A 149 9.67 -3.47 -1.33
C GLY A 149 9.47 -3.09 0.13
N THR A 150 8.91 -1.90 0.41
CA THR A 150 8.59 -1.44 1.77
C THR A 150 7.56 -2.36 2.42
N VAL A 151 6.47 -2.68 1.73
CA VAL A 151 5.42 -3.58 2.24
C VAL A 151 5.99 -4.98 2.54
N ILE A 152 6.78 -5.53 1.62
CA ILE A 152 7.43 -6.85 1.82
C ILE A 152 8.39 -6.81 3.02
N THR A 153 9.21 -5.76 3.13
CA THR A 153 10.16 -5.62 4.25
C THR A 153 9.43 -5.54 5.60
N VAL A 154 8.36 -4.74 5.66
CA VAL A 154 7.52 -4.66 6.87
C VAL A 154 6.86 -5.99 7.16
N ALA A 155 6.28 -6.67 6.17
CA ALA A 155 5.68 -7.98 6.37
C ALA A 155 6.69 -9.01 6.89
N VAL A 156 7.89 -9.06 6.30
CA VAL A 156 8.98 -9.94 6.77
C VAL A 156 9.39 -9.57 8.19
N SER A 157 9.51 -8.28 8.54
CA SER A 157 9.89 -7.85 9.88
C SER A 157 8.83 -8.22 10.94
N VAL A 158 7.54 -8.11 10.59
CA VAL A 158 6.43 -8.57 11.45
C VAL A 158 6.45 -10.08 11.61
N LEU A 159 6.66 -10.83 10.53
CA LEU A 159 6.81 -12.28 10.61
C LEU A 159 7.98 -12.68 11.49
N LEU A 160 9.14 -12.02 11.37
CA LEU A 160 10.30 -12.25 12.23
C LEU A 160 9.97 -11.98 13.70
N LEU A 161 9.24 -10.91 13.98
CA LEU A 161 8.82 -10.54 15.33
C LEU A 161 7.87 -11.59 15.93
N CYS A 162 6.85 -12.02 15.16
CA CYS A 162 5.78 -12.90 15.64
C CYS A 162 6.14 -14.39 15.59
N TRP A 163 7.22 -14.77 14.90
CA TRP A 163 7.58 -16.17 14.70
C TRP A 163 8.11 -16.82 15.97
N THR A 164 7.27 -17.57 16.66
CA THR A 164 7.61 -18.33 17.86
C THR A 164 7.47 -19.82 17.61
N PRO A 165 8.12 -20.67 18.42
CA PRO A 165 7.85 -22.12 18.41
C PRO A 165 6.36 -22.43 18.67
N ALA A 166 5.71 -21.67 19.56
CA ALA A 166 4.28 -21.78 19.81
C ALA A 166 3.43 -21.39 18.60
N ALA A 167 3.79 -20.28 17.92
CA ALA A 167 3.12 -19.87 16.67
C ALA A 167 3.28 -20.94 15.57
N THR A 168 4.48 -21.50 15.43
CA THR A 168 4.72 -22.61 14.50
C THR A 168 3.85 -23.82 14.82
N GLN A 169 3.78 -24.22 16.10
CA GLN A 169 2.93 -25.33 16.52
C GLN A 169 1.45 -25.03 16.31
N SER A 170 1.02 -23.80 16.57
CA SER A 170 -0.37 -23.37 16.32
C SER A 170 -0.70 -23.38 14.84
N LEU A 171 0.19 -22.87 13.99
CA LEU A 171 0.06 -22.96 12.54
C LEU A 171 0.00 -24.42 12.05
N LEU A 172 0.89 -25.27 12.57
CA LEU A 172 0.88 -26.70 12.23
C LEU A 172 -0.41 -27.41 12.69
N ARG A 173 -0.96 -27.02 13.87
CA ARG A 173 -2.28 -27.52 14.33
C ARG A 173 -3.38 -27.06 13.37
N VAL A 174 -3.41 -25.77 13.05
CA VAL A 174 -4.38 -25.20 12.09
C VAL A 174 -4.26 -25.91 10.74
N PHE A 175 -3.04 -26.05 10.19
CA PHE A 175 -2.83 -26.79 8.94
C PHE A 175 -3.28 -28.25 9.05
N ARG A 176 -3.01 -28.92 10.16
CA ARG A 176 -3.42 -30.32 10.36
C ARG A 176 -4.94 -30.45 10.49
N GLU A 177 -5.59 -29.51 11.18
CA GLU A 177 -7.03 -29.45 11.32
C GLU A 177 -7.71 -29.20 9.98
N TYR A 178 -7.22 -28.20 9.23
CA TYR A 178 -7.74 -27.91 7.88
C TYR A 178 -7.32 -28.93 6.82
N ALA A 179 -6.24 -29.67 7.00
CA ALA A 179 -5.86 -30.79 6.15
C ALA A 179 -6.58 -32.11 6.52
N SER A 180 -7.38 -32.12 7.60
CA SER A 180 -8.28 -33.25 7.90
C SER A 180 -9.38 -33.35 6.84
N PRO A 181 -9.95 -34.54 6.60
CA PRO A 181 -11.05 -34.70 5.65
C PRO A 181 -12.23 -33.76 5.93
N GLU A 182 -12.53 -33.50 7.20
CA GLU A 182 -13.59 -32.59 7.64
C GLU A 182 -13.19 -31.13 7.37
N GLY A 183 -11.95 -30.75 7.68
CA GLY A 183 -11.42 -29.41 7.41
C GLY A 183 -11.34 -29.11 5.92
N LEU A 184 -10.89 -30.04 5.10
CA LEU A 184 -10.86 -29.89 3.64
C LEU A 184 -12.28 -29.74 3.06
N PHE A 185 -13.25 -30.51 3.57
CA PHE A 185 -14.64 -30.37 3.18
C PHE A 185 -15.19 -28.97 3.53
N LEU A 186 -14.88 -28.44 4.72
CA LEU A 186 -15.27 -27.10 5.12
C LEU A 186 -14.57 -26.04 4.24
N MET A 187 -13.28 -26.18 4.00
CA MET A 187 -12.56 -25.26 3.12
C MET A 187 -13.09 -25.28 1.69
N GLU A 188 -13.36 -26.45 1.12
CA GLU A 188 -13.93 -26.59 -0.22
C GLU A 188 -15.32 -25.95 -0.32
N GLN A 189 -16.10 -26.01 0.76
CA GLN A 189 -17.44 -25.50 0.81
C GLN A 189 -17.52 -24.01 1.10
N TRP A 190 -16.69 -23.51 2.03
CA TRP A 190 -16.74 -22.10 2.51
C TRP A 190 -15.83 -21.17 1.75
N PHE A 191 -14.58 -21.57 1.51
CA PHE A 191 -13.56 -20.72 0.94
C PHE A 191 -13.91 -20.17 -0.46
N PRO A 192 -14.44 -20.96 -1.41
CA PRO A 192 -14.86 -20.44 -2.71
C PRO A 192 -16.06 -19.49 -2.64
N ARG A 193 -16.87 -19.57 -1.57
CA ARG A 193 -18.03 -18.70 -1.39
C ARG A 193 -17.64 -17.32 -0.91
N PHE A 194 -16.71 -17.22 0.07
CA PHE A 194 -16.14 -15.96 0.50
C PHE A 194 -15.21 -15.35 -0.54
N PHE A 195 -14.34 -16.18 -1.10
CA PHE A 195 -13.34 -15.78 -2.08
C PHE A 195 -13.64 -16.42 -3.42
N GLN A 196 -14.64 -15.90 -4.09
CA GLN A 196 -14.99 -16.38 -5.42
C GLN A 196 -13.76 -16.36 -6.34
N PRO A 197 -13.65 -17.25 -7.36
CA PRO A 197 -12.46 -17.30 -8.23
C PRO A 197 -12.04 -15.96 -8.82
N PHE A 198 -13.03 -15.09 -9.04
CA PHE A 198 -12.84 -13.73 -9.54
C PHE A 198 -12.10 -12.82 -8.56
N PHE A 199 -12.19 -13.05 -7.23
CA PHE A 199 -11.47 -12.32 -6.20
C PHE A 199 -9.95 -12.41 -6.41
N TRP A 200 -9.41 -13.61 -6.65
CA TRP A 200 -7.98 -13.83 -6.81
C TRP A 200 -7.38 -13.14 -8.04
N LEU A 201 -8.21 -12.94 -9.07
CA LEU A 201 -7.83 -12.19 -10.26
C LEU A 201 -7.95 -10.68 -10.02
N LEU A 202 -9.06 -10.23 -9.43
CA LEU A 202 -9.35 -8.81 -9.22
C LEU A 202 -8.45 -8.18 -8.17
N PHE A 203 -8.19 -8.86 -7.05
CA PHE A 203 -7.43 -8.31 -5.93
C PHE A 203 -6.05 -7.74 -6.33
N PRO A 204 -5.17 -8.50 -7.02
CA PRO A 204 -3.89 -7.95 -7.45
C PRO A 204 -4.05 -6.83 -8.49
N ILE A 205 -5.02 -6.93 -9.40
CA ILE A 205 -5.26 -5.90 -10.43
C ILE A 205 -5.71 -4.60 -9.77
N VAL A 206 -6.70 -4.65 -8.88
CA VAL A 206 -7.19 -3.48 -8.12
C VAL A 206 -6.06 -2.86 -7.33
N THR A 207 -5.28 -3.67 -6.60
CA THR A 207 -4.17 -3.19 -5.78
C THR A 207 -3.11 -2.45 -6.61
N VAL A 208 -2.77 -2.96 -7.80
CA VAL A 208 -1.81 -2.31 -8.69
C VAL A 208 -2.37 -1.00 -9.25
N ILE A 209 -3.60 -1.00 -9.75
CA ILE A 209 -4.26 0.19 -10.32
C ILE A 209 -4.43 1.26 -9.25
N ASP A 210 -4.87 0.90 -8.05
CA ASP A 210 -5.03 1.82 -6.92
C ASP A 210 -3.70 2.44 -6.48
N ALA A 211 -2.63 1.62 -6.44
CA ALA A 211 -1.30 2.10 -6.12
C ALA A 211 -0.79 3.15 -7.13
N PHE A 212 -1.00 2.93 -8.43
CA PHE A 212 -0.66 3.92 -9.46
C PHE A 212 -1.57 5.13 -9.44
N SER A 213 -2.87 4.97 -9.19
CA SER A 213 -3.83 6.07 -9.02
C SER A 213 -3.38 7.01 -7.90
N GLY A 214 -2.99 6.47 -6.74
CA GLY A 214 -2.46 7.26 -5.63
C GLY A 214 -1.14 7.98 -5.96
N LEU A 215 -0.24 7.36 -6.73
CA LEU A 215 0.99 8.01 -7.19
C LEU A 215 0.69 9.16 -8.16
N PHE A 216 -0.18 8.95 -9.14
CA PHE A 216 -0.54 10.01 -10.09
C PHE A 216 -1.37 11.12 -9.44
N MET A 217 -2.11 10.83 -8.37
CA MET A 217 -2.75 11.85 -7.54
C MET A 217 -1.72 12.79 -6.91
N LEU A 218 -0.64 12.25 -6.34
CA LEU A 218 0.47 13.06 -5.83
C LEU A 218 1.13 13.88 -6.93
N TYR A 219 1.40 13.27 -8.09
CA TYR A 219 2.06 13.96 -9.21
C TYR A 219 1.19 15.06 -9.81
N ALA A 220 -0.10 14.81 -10.00
CA ALA A 220 -1.05 15.83 -10.45
C ALA A 220 -1.17 16.98 -9.45
N ALA A 221 -1.26 16.69 -8.15
CA ALA A 221 -1.32 17.70 -7.11
C ALA A 221 -0.06 18.59 -7.07
N MET A 222 1.12 17.98 -7.21
CA MET A 222 2.38 18.73 -7.30
C MET A 222 2.47 19.57 -8.57
N ALA A 223 2.02 19.04 -9.70
CA ALA A 223 1.97 19.77 -10.95
C ALA A 223 1.03 20.99 -10.87
N ILE A 224 -0.17 20.83 -10.31
CA ILE A 224 -1.12 21.94 -10.06
C ILE A 224 -0.48 22.98 -9.13
N GLY A 225 0.13 22.54 -8.03
CA GLY A 225 0.75 23.45 -7.07
C GLY A 225 1.87 24.27 -7.67
N HIS A 226 2.60 23.73 -8.65
CA HIS A 226 3.68 24.45 -9.34
C HIS A 226 3.17 25.58 -10.25
N THR A 227 1.91 25.55 -10.68
CA THR A 227 1.30 26.62 -11.48
C THR A 227 1.12 27.92 -10.68
N VAL A 228 1.10 27.82 -9.36
CA VAL A 228 0.94 28.97 -8.45
C VAL A 228 2.29 29.62 -8.22
N ARG A 229 2.42 30.91 -8.54
CA ARG A 229 3.70 31.66 -8.44
C ARG A 229 4.23 31.78 -7.01
N ARG A 230 3.36 31.96 -6.01
CA ARG A 230 3.72 32.03 -4.58
C ARG A 230 3.18 30.80 -3.86
N HIS A 231 3.91 30.32 -2.85
CA HIS A 231 3.47 29.22 -1.97
C HIS A 231 3.18 27.88 -2.69
N LYS A 232 4.04 27.49 -3.66
CA LYS A 232 3.92 26.28 -4.46
C LYS A 232 3.63 25.03 -3.63
N ILE A 233 4.30 24.86 -2.49
CA ILE A 233 4.14 23.71 -1.61
C ILE A 233 2.73 23.67 -1.01
N TRP A 234 2.25 24.81 -0.44
CA TRP A 234 0.91 24.90 0.12
C TRP A 234 -0.17 24.68 -0.93
N ALA A 235 0.05 25.19 -2.14
CA ALA A 235 -0.84 24.96 -3.27
C ALA A 235 -0.89 23.48 -3.67
N SER A 236 0.25 22.77 -3.66
CA SER A 236 0.28 21.31 -3.91
C SER A 236 -0.46 20.52 -2.85
N ILE A 237 -0.30 20.88 -1.57
CA ILE A 237 -1.01 20.26 -0.47
C ILE A 237 -2.52 20.51 -0.61
N GLY A 238 -2.92 21.75 -0.88
CA GLY A 238 -4.32 22.11 -1.12
C GLY A 238 -4.92 21.36 -2.32
N ALA A 239 -4.18 21.25 -3.42
CA ALA A 239 -4.59 20.50 -4.60
C ALA A 239 -4.76 19.00 -4.30
N TYR A 240 -3.84 18.42 -3.52
CA TYR A 240 -3.95 17.01 -3.10
C TYR A 240 -5.23 16.77 -2.30
N PHE A 241 -5.53 17.61 -1.30
CA PHE A 241 -6.76 17.49 -0.53
C PHE A 241 -8.01 17.73 -1.38
N ALA A 242 -7.99 18.70 -2.29
CA ALA A 242 -9.11 18.97 -3.19
C ALA A 242 -9.40 17.77 -4.11
N ILE A 243 -8.38 17.20 -4.75
CA ILE A 243 -8.51 16.00 -5.60
C ILE A 243 -9.00 14.83 -4.76
N SER A 244 -8.39 14.61 -3.58
CA SER A 244 -8.79 13.53 -2.66
C SER A 244 -10.25 13.67 -2.22
N MET A 245 -10.70 14.88 -1.94
CA MET A 245 -12.09 15.17 -1.57
C MET A 245 -13.05 14.87 -2.73
N VAL A 246 -12.71 15.29 -3.95
CA VAL A 246 -13.55 15.02 -5.15
C VAL A 246 -13.67 13.52 -5.40
N ILE A 247 -12.55 12.79 -5.39
CA ILE A 247 -12.56 11.34 -5.59
C ILE A 247 -13.32 10.65 -4.43
N GLY A 248 -13.08 11.06 -3.18
CA GLY A 248 -13.75 10.53 -2.01
C GLY A 248 -15.26 10.76 -2.03
N MET A 249 -15.72 11.96 -2.43
CA MET A 249 -17.14 12.26 -2.62
C MET A 249 -17.76 11.41 -3.74
N ALA A 250 -17.10 11.31 -4.89
CA ALA A 250 -17.56 10.47 -6.00
C ALA A 250 -17.68 9.00 -5.57
N THR A 251 -16.67 8.49 -4.85
CA THR A 251 -16.67 7.13 -4.29
C THR A 251 -17.82 6.95 -3.31
N SER A 252 -18.01 7.89 -2.39
CA SER A 252 -19.06 7.84 -1.38
C SER A 252 -20.47 7.84 -2.02
N ILE A 253 -20.72 8.73 -2.98
CA ILE A 253 -21.99 8.81 -3.70
C ILE A 253 -22.26 7.49 -4.46
N LEU A 254 -21.28 6.99 -5.18
CA LEU A 254 -21.42 5.78 -5.99
C LEU A 254 -21.62 4.54 -5.09
N THR A 255 -20.86 4.45 -3.99
CA THR A 255 -21.03 3.39 -3.01
C THR A 255 -22.41 3.45 -2.35
N SER A 256 -22.87 4.62 -1.91
CA SER A 256 -24.19 4.76 -1.30
C SER A 256 -25.34 4.46 -2.26
N ALA A 257 -25.18 4.73 -3.54
CA ALA A 257 -26.17 4.39 -4.57
C ALA A 257 -26.25 2.89 -4.87
N LEU A 258 -25.12 2.20 -4.84
CA LEU A 258 -25.03 0.77 -5.18
C LEU A 258 -25.14 -0.16 -3.95
N LEU A 259 -24.74 0.32 -2.76
CA LEU A 259 -24.72 -0.46 -1.53
C LEU A 259 -26.08 -1.10 -1.18
N PRO A 260 -27.24 -0.44 -1.32
CA PRO A 260 -28.54 -1.07 -1.03
C PRO A 260 -28.83 -2.28 -1.91
N GLY A 261 -28.35 -2.25 -3.18
CA GLY A 261 -28.45 -3.41 -4.08
C GLY A 261 -27.58 -4.56 -3.64
N MET A 262 -26.33 -4.25 -3.23
CA MET A 262 -25.34 -5.24 -2.80
C MET A 262 -25.65 -5.85 -1.42
N THR A 263 -26.34 -5.11 -0.55
CA THR A 263 -26.66 -5.55 0.82
C THR A 263 -28.05 -6.19 0.96
N ARG A 264 -28.86 -6.27 -0.09
CA ARG A 264 -30.18 -6.91 -0.05
C ARG A 264 -30.13 -8.34 0.47
N GLY A 265 -29.08 -9.09 0.12
CA GLY A 265 -28.86 -10.44 0.61
C GLY A 265 -28.79 -10.52 2.14
N PHE A 266 -28.20 -9.52 2.80
CA PHE A 266 -28.12 -9.46 4.27
C PHE A 266 -29.46 -9.28 4.94
N GLN A 267 -30.40 -8.54 4.32
CA GLN A 267 -31.75 -8.33 4.86
C GLN A 267 -32.60 -9.60 4.84
N GLN A 268 -32.19 -10.60 4.09
CA GLN A 268 -32.86 -11.90 3.95
C GLN A 268 -32.23 -12.99 4.83
N LEU A 269 -31.16 -12.67 5.57
CA LEU A 269 -30.53 -13.59 6.48
C LEU A 269 -31.32 -13.69 7.79
N PRO A 270 -31.40 -14.87 8.42
CA PRO A 270 -32.01 -15.02 9.73
C PRO A 270 -31.17 -14.30 10.80
N GLU A 271 -31.83 -13.90 11.90
CA GLU A 271 -31.14 -13.26 13.04
C GLU A 271 -30.20 -14.25 13.76
N GLU A 272 -30.51 -15.55 13.73
CA GLU A 272 -29.68 -16.62 14.27
C GLU A 272 -29.40 -17.68 13.19
N PHE A 273 -28.15 -18.08 13.08
CA PHE A 273 -27.72 -19.14 12.15
C PHE A 273 -27.79 -20.49 12.86
N VAL A 274 -28.88 -21.21 12.64
CA VAL A 274 -29.13 -22.52 13.25
C VAL A 274 -28.70 -23.67 12.31
N THR A 275 -28.77 -23.45 11.00
CA THR A 275 -28.49 -24.48 10.01
C THR A 275 -27.23 -24.19 9.19
N GLN A 276 -26.55 -25.25 8.75
CA GLN A 276 -25.40 -25.11 7.86
C GLN A 276 -25.76 -24.40 6.54
N ALA A 277 -26.98 -24.59 6.05
CA ALA A 277 -27.48 -23.95 4.83
C ALA A 277 -27.57 -22.41 4.99
N GLU A 278 -27.93 -21.91 6.16
CA GLU A 278 -28.00 -20.49 6.46
C GLU A 278 -26.60 -19.87 6.56
N MET A 279 -25.65 -20.59 7.17
CA MET A 279 -24.26 -20.17 7.21
C MET A 279 -23.66 -20.11 5.79
N LEU A 280 -23.96 -21.06 4.91
CA LEU A 280 -23.48 -21.04 3.53
C LEU A 280 -24.09 -19.89 2.73
N ARG A 281 -25.37 -19.56 2.95
CA ARG A 281 -25.99 -18.36 2.38
C ARG A 281 -25.31 -17.07 2.84
N PHE A 282 -24.95 -16.99 4.12
CA PHE A 282 -24.17 -15.86 4.63
C PHE A 282 -22.84 -15.72 3.89
N ALA A 283 -22.10 -16.83 3.68
CA ALA A 283 -20.85 -16.82 2.95
C ALA A 283 -21.02 -16.36 1.49
N ASP A 284 -22.09 -16.77 0.82
CA ASP A 284 -22.41 -16.35 -0.55
C ASP A 284 -22.68 -14.83 -0.59
N VAL A 285 -23.52 -14.32 0.31
CA VAL A 285 -23.85 -12.88 0.39
C VAL A 285 -22.61 -12.02 0.67
N VAL A 286 -21.74 -12.48 1.59
CA VAL A 286 -20.46 -11.80 1.87
C VAL A 286 -19.54 -11.83 0.65
N GLY A 287 -19.45 -12.96 -0.04
CA GLY A 287 -18.65 -13.11 -1.25
C GLY A 287 -19.12 -12.20 -2.38
N GLU A 288 -20.44 -12.07 -2.60
CA GLU A 288 -21.02 -11.14 -3.57
C GLU A 288 -20.69 -9.67 -3.21
N LEU A 289 -20.80 -9.32 -1.92
CA LEU A 289 -20.46 -7.98 -1.45
C LEU A 289 -18.97 -7.66 -1.67
N ILE A 290 -18.08 -8.60 -1.34
CA ILE A 290 -16.64 -8.44 -1.54
C ILE A 290 -16.33 -8.22 -3.03
N ASN A 291 -16.86 -9.07 -3.91
CA ASN A 291 -16.63 -8.93 -5.35
C ASN A 291 -17.24 -7.66 -5.92
N GLY A 292 -18.45 -7.29 -5.50
CA GLY A 292 -19.11 -6.06 -5.93
C GLY A 292 -18.33 -4.82 -5.52
N THR A 293 -17.85 -4.75 -4.28
CA THR A 293 -17.02 -3.64 -3.80
C THR A 293 -15.68 -3.57 -4.50
N MET A 294 -15.06 -4.71 -4.82
CA MET A 294 -13.82 -4.76 -5.60
C MET A 294 -14.01 -4.28 -7.04
N LEU A 295 -15.08 -4.69 -7.71
CA LEU A 295 -15.40 -4.21 -9.05
C LEU A 295 -15.62 -2.69 -9.06
N LEU A 296 -16.37 -2.18 -8.08
CA LEU A 296 -16.57 -0.74 -7.91
C LEU A 296 -15.27 -0.01 -7.70
N SER A 297 -14.42 -0.50 -6.80
CA SER A 297 -13.08 0.04 -6.54
C SER A 297 -12.23 0.03 -7.80
N LEU A 298 -12.24 -1.07 -8.57
CA LEU A 298 -11.52 -1.18 -9.84
C LEU A 298 -11.92 -0.07 -10.82
N VAL A 299 -13.22 0.14 -11.01
CA VAL A 299 -13.72 1.17 -11.94
C VAL A 299 -13.31 2.56 -11.48
N ILE A 300 -13.50 2.89 -10.20
CA ILE A 300 -13.14 4.21 -9.64
C ILE A 300 -11.64 4.45 -9.76
N SER A 301 -10.82 3.48 -9.35
CA SER A 301 -9.36 3.60 -9.39
C SER A 301 -8.83 3.67 -10.82
N ALA A 302 -9.42 2.94 -11.77
CA ALA A 302 -9.03 2.99 -13.17
C ALA A 302 -9.36 4.34 -13.81
N VAL A 303 -10.58 4.86 -13.58
CA VAL A 303 -10.99 6.19 -14.07
C VAL A 303 -10.11 7.27 -13.45
N SER A 304 -9.89 7.21 -12.14
CA SER A 304 -9.03 8.15 -11.42
C SER A 304 -7.59 8.10 -11.94
N LEU A 305 -7.03 6.91 -12.16
CA LEU A 305 -5.69 6.71 -12.72
C LEU A 305 -5.55 7.40 -14.07
N VAL A 306 -6.48 7.14 -14.99
CA VAL A 306 -6.44 7.73 -16.34
C VAL A 306 -6.58 9.24 -16.27
N ALA A 307 -7.56 9.76 -15.51
CA ALA A 307 -7.80 11.20 -15.39
C ALA A 307 -6.59 11.92 -14.78
N LEU A 308 -6.03 11.39 -13.70
CA LEU A 308 -4.89 11.99 -12.99
C LEU A 308 -3.59 11.90 -13.81
N TYR A 309 -3.39 10.79 -14.53
CA TYR A 309 -2.28 10.64 -15.46
C TYR A 309 -2.35 11.68 -16.58
N LEU A 310 -3.51 11.81 -17.24
CA LEU A 310 -3.71 12.79 -18.32
C LEU A 310 -3.56 14.23 -17.82
N LEU A 311 -4.08 14.51 -16.61
CA LEU A 311 -3.93 15.82 -15.98
C LEU A 311 -2.45 16.13 -15.70
N ALA A 312 -1.72 15.20 -15.08
CA ALA A 312 -0.29 15.37 -14.80
C ALA A 312 0.51 15.56 -16.09
N GLN A 313 0.23 14.75 -17.13
CA GLN A 313 0.87 14.87 -18.43
C GLN A 313 0.57 16.22 -19.08
N TYR A 314 -0.69 16.64 -19.14
CA TYR A 314 -1.11 17.90 -19.72
C TYR A 314 -0.41 19.10 -19.06
N LEU A 315 -0.34 19.09 -17.71
CA LEU A 315 0.34 20.17 -16.98
C LEU A 315 1.84 20.20 -17.25
N LEU A 316 2.48 19.04 -17.39
CA LEU A 316 3.90 18.96 -17.75
C LEU A 316 4.16 19.47 -19.19
N ASP A 317 3.29 19.12 -20.13
CA ASP A 317 3.43 19.50 -21.54
C ASP A 317 3.18 21.00 -21.76
N THR A 318 2.22 21.60 -21.02
CA THR A 318 1.78 22.98 -21.29
C THR A 318 2.45 24.04 -20.43
N GLN A 319 2.83 23.71 -19.21
CA GLN A 319 3.30 24.71 -18.24
C GLN A 319 4.80 24.66 -17.96
N LEU A 320 5.45 23.58 -18.38
CA LEU A 320 6.90 23.42 -18.28
C LEU A 320 7.60 23.57 -19.64
N ASN A 321 6.87 23.83 -20.73
CA ASN A 321 7.45 24.38 -21.93
C ASN A 321 7.97 25.77 -21.57
N LEU A 322 9.24 25.81 -21.22
CA LEU A 322 10.02 27.03 -21.07
C LEU A 322 10.28 27.58 -22.47
N GLU A 323 9.30 28.28 -23.06
CA GLU A 323 9.58 29.31 -24.07
C GLU A 323 10.02 30.59 -23.36
#